data_012370c2cfaebc45cd4089a0a902809e
#
_entry.id   012370c2cfaebc45cd4089a0a902809e
#
_cell.length_a   1.000
_cell.length_b   1.000
_cell.length_c   1.000
_cell.angle_alpha   90.00
_cell.angle_beta   90.00
_cell.angle_gamma   90.00
#
_symmetry.space_group_name_H-M   'P 1'
#
loop_
_entity.id
_entity.type
_entity.pdbx_description
1 polymer ?
#
loop_
_entity_poly.entity_id
_entity_poly.type
_entity_poly.pdbx_seq_one_letter_code
_entity_poly.pdbx_strand_id
1 'polypeptide(L)'
;MKKKKINVGIGFVTGRKNFKNVVKTYVDNWKESNLMNDETMALHLFVAYDLKYSNTKVGDYTITDEEILEMVDSAHYMSDTSIELEAQNLVKNKVLNNKEAKLVFGQGYGMKRNAILYLAMKLNMDYLIFLDDDEY
;
A
#
# COMPACT_ATOMS: atom_id res chain seq x y z
N MET A 1 22.11 -22.76 -4.53
CA MET A 1 21.37 -22.13 -3.41
C MET A 1 20.70 -20.87 -3.89
N LYS A 2 19.38 -20.86 -3.86
CA LYS A 2 18.65 -19.63 -4.23
C LYS A 2 18.81 -18.58 -3.14
N LYS A 3 19.29 -17.40 -3.50
CA LYS A 3 19.31 -16.26 -2.57
C LYS A 3 17.88 -15.86 -2.23
N LYS A 4 17.60 -15.69 -0.96
CA LYS A 4 16.31 -15.19 -0.50
C LYS A 4 16.14 -13.74 -0.98
N LYS A 5 15.05 -13.45 -1.67
CA LYS A 5 14.73 -12.09 -2.08
C LYS A 5 14.36 -11.25 -0.86
N ILE A 6 14.78 -10.00 -0.87
CA ILE A 6 14.35 -9.00 0.13
C ILE A 6 13.00 -8.46 -0.31
N ASN A 7 12.00 -8.58 0.55
CA ASN A 7 10.66 -8.07 0.29
C ASN A 7 10.56 -6.61 0.71
N VAL A 8 10.36 -5.73 -0.26
CA VAL A 8 10.23 -4.28 -0.01
C VAL A 8 8.79 -3.88 -0.33
N GLY A 9 8.08 -3.38 0.68
CA GLY A 9 6.75 -2.82 0.51
C GLY A 9 6.84 -1.34 0.19
N ILE A 10 6.04 -0.89 -0.76
CA ILE A 10 5.91 0.51 -1.11
C ILE A 10 4.48 0.93 -0.85
N GLY A 11 4.28 1.82 0.12
CA GLY A 11 2.98 2.22 0.60
C GLY A 11 2.57 3.61 0.13
N PHE A 12 1.33 3.71 -0.31
CA PHE A 12 0.68 4.97 -0.66
C PHE A 12 -0.60 5.11 0.15
N VAL A 13 -0.78 6.27 0.76
CA VAL A 13 -2.09 6.68 1.29
C VAL A 13 -2.61 7.75 0.35
N THR A 14 -3.76 7.54 -0.27
CA THR A 14 -4.23 8.41 -1.33
C THR A 14 -5.75 8.60 -1.30
N GLY A 15 -6.20 9.73 -1.77
CA GLY A 15 -7.60 10.07 -2.05
C GLY A 15 -7.70 10.87 -3.33
N ARG A 16 -6.63 10.93 -4.11
CA ARG A 16 -6.52 11.79 -5.28
C ARG A 16 -6.79 11.03 -6.57
N LYS A 17 -7.53 11.66 -7.47
CA LYS A 17 -7.92 11.07 -8.74
C LYS A 17 -6.72 10.79 -9.67
N ASN A 18 -5.63 11.54 -9.54
CA ASN A 18 -4.43 11.38 -10.35
C ASN A 18 -3.42 10.36 -9.81
N PHE A 19 -3.80 9.56 -8.83
CA PHE A 19 -2.92 8.60 -8.16
C PHE A 19 -2.13 7.72 -9.14
N LYS A 20 -2.80 7.16 -10.16
CA LYS A 20 -2.15 6.29 -11.13
C LYS A 20 -1.02 6.98 -11.89
N ASN A 21 -1.19 8.27 -12.20
CA ASN A 21 -0.15 9.07 -12.86
C ASN A 21 1.06 9.27 -11.96
N VAL A 22 0.82 9.48 -10.67
CA VAL A 22 1.89 9.61 -9.69
C VAL A 22 2.69 8.31 -9.56
N VAL A 23 2.01 7.18 -9.46
CA VAL A 23 2.67 5.86 -9.40
C VAL A 23 3.52 5.63 -10.65
N LYS A 24 2.98 5.96 -11.82
CA LYS A 24 3.72 5.81 -13.08
C LYS A 24 4.99 6.66 -13.09
N THR A 25 4.94 7.88 -12.55
CA THR A 25 6.11 8.75 -12.46
C THR A 25 7.20 8.11 -11.60
N TYR A 26 6.84 7.56 -10.44
CA TYR A 26 7.79 6.85 -9.59
C TYR A 26 8.38 5.63 -10.32
N VAL A 27 7.55 4.84 -10.97
CA VAL A 27 7.99 3.64 -11.68
C VAL A 27 8.97 3.99 -12.82
N ASP A 28 8.68 5.05 -13.57
CA ASP A 28 9.56 5.53 -14.64
C ASP A 28 10.93 5.94 -14.07
N ASN A 29 10.95 6.62 -12.93
CA ASN A 29 12.19 6.98 -12.24
C ASN A 29 12.98 5.74 -11.81
N TRP A 30 12.31 4.72 -11.29
CA TRP A 30 12.94 3.47 -10.85
C TRP A 30 13.57 2.75 -12.05
N LYS A 31 12.92 2.76 -13.21
CA LYS A 31 13.46 2.19 -14.45
C LYS A 31 14.75 2.88 -14.86
N GLU A 32 14.77 4.22 -14.83
CA GLU A 32 15.94 5.00 -15.18
C GLU A 32 17.13 4.72 -14.27
N SER A 33 16.86 4.45 -12.98
CA SER A 33 17.91 4.16 -12.01
C SER A 33 18.34 2.69 -11.96
N ASN A 34 17.78 1.84 -12.82
CA ASN A 34 18.00 0.39 -12.87
C ASN A 34 17.64 -0.34 -11.56
N LEU A 35 16.88 0.29 -10.69
CA LEU A 35 16.45 -0.31 -9.43
C LEU A 35 15.63 -1.58 -9.65
N MET A 36 14.84 -1.59 -10.73
CA MET A 36 13.94 -2.70 -11.04
C MET A 36 14.67 -3.93 -11.60
N ASN A 37 15.93 -3.81 -11.94
CA ASN A 37 16.75 -4.92 -12.45
C ASN A 37 17.46 -5.67 -11.32
N ASP A 38 17.22 -5.29 -10.08
CA ASP A 38 17.82 -5.98 -8.94
C ASP A 38 17.04 -7.25 -8.61
N GLU A 39 17.57 -8.38 -8.99
CA GLU A 39 16.97 -9.70 -8.78
C GLU A 39 16.92 -10.11 -7.30
N THR A 40 17.61 -9.37 -6.42
CA THR A 40 17.59 -9.65 -4.99
C THR A 40 16.42 -9.01 -4.26
N MET A 41 15.68 -8.12 -4.94
CA MET A 41 14.54 -7.40 -4.34
C MET A 41 13.23 -7.81 -4.99
N ALA A 42 12.22 -8.00 -4.16
CA ALA A 42 10.83 -8.16 -4.58
C ALA A 42 10.05 -6.92 -4.12
N LEU A 43 9.41 -6.22 -5.05
CA LEU A 43 8.63 -5.02 -4.74
C LEU A 43 7.16 -5.36 -4.61
N HIS A 44 6.54 -4.87 -3.55
CA HIS A 44 5.13 -5.08 -3.25
C HIS A 44 4.45 -3.73 -3.02
N LEU A 45 3.35 -3.50 -3.73
CA LEU A 45 2.62 -2.24 -3.66
C LEU A 45 1.49 -2.33 -2.64
N PHE A 46 1.38 -1.34 -1.77
CA PHE A 46 0.31 -1.23 -0.78
C PHE A 46 -0.39 0.11 -0.96
N VAL A 47 -1.67 0.08 -1.23
CA VAL A 47 -2.46 1.30 -1.47
C VAL A 47 -3.63 1.33 -0.49
N ALA A 48 -3.64 2.32 0.40
CA ALA A 48 -4.77 2.61 1.26
C ALA A 48 -5.46 3.87 0.71
N TYR A 49 -6.72 3.76 0.33
CA TYR A 49 -7.41 4.82 -0.40
C TYR A 49 -8.71 5.24 0.27
N ASP A 50 -9.08 6.50 0.01
CA ASP A 50 -10.30 7.11 0.50
C ASP A 50 -11.13 7.58 -0.70
N LEU A 51 -12.31 6.98 -0.89
CA LEU A 51 -13.21 7.33 -1.99
C LEU A 51 -13.97 8.63 -1.75
N LYS A 52 -14.04 9.09 -0.51
CA LYS A 52 -14.82 10.27 -0.13
C LYS A 52 -14.08 11.58 -0.29
N TYR A 53 -12.75 11.54 -0.28
CA TYR A 53 -11.93 12.75 -0.27
C TYR A 53 -12.11 13.62 -1.52
N SER A 54 -12.15 13.00 -2.70
CA SER A 54 -12.26 13.73 -3.96
C SER A 54 -13.23 13.10 -4.95
N ASN A 55 -14.26 12.41 -4.44
CA ASN A 55 -15.32 11.78 -5.24
C ASN A 55 -14.73 10.83 -6.30
N THR A 56 -13.83 9.95 -5.87
CA THR A 56 -13.17 8.98 -6.74
C THR A 56 -13.87 7.62 -6.68
N LYS A 57 -13.45 6.73 -7.57
CA LYS A 57 -13.95 5.35 -7.65
C LYS A 57 -12.80 4.37 -7.41
N VAL A 58 -13.14 3.14 -7.06
CA VAL A 58 -12.14 2.07 -6.84
C VAL A 58 -11.17 1.94 -8.02
N GLY A 59 -11.67 2.06 -9.25
CA GLY A 59 -10.84 2.00 -10.47
C GLY A 59 -9.78 3.09 -10.56
N ASP A 60 -9.96 4.21 -9.87
CA ASP A 60 -8.95 5.28 -9.85
C ASP A 60 -7.69 4.87 -9.09
N TYR A 61 -7.79 3.88 -8.22
CA TYR A 61 -6.69 3.42 -7.38
C TYR A 61 -6.15 2.04 -7.75
N THR A 62 -6.86 1.30 -8.59
CA THR A 62 -6.45 -0.04 -9.00
C THR A 62 -5.50 0.05 -10.19
N ILE A 63 -4.27 -0.39 -10.01
CA ILE A 63 -3.26 -0.35 -11.05
C ILE A 63 -3.56 -1.41 -12.11
N THR A 64 -3.72 -0.96 -13.36
CA THR A 64 -3.98 -1.83 -14.50
C THR A 64 -2.88 -1.74 -15.57
N ASP A 65 -1.92 -0.82 -15.41
CA ASP A 65 -0.81 -0.65 -16.33
C ASP A 65 0.10 -1.88 -16.30
N GLU A 66 0.22 -2.57 -17.44
CA GLU A 66 1.00 -3.81 -17.53
C GLU A 66 2.48 -3.62 -17.18
N GLU A 67 3.07 -2.48 -17.53
CA GLU A 67 4.46 -2.20 -17.18
C GLU A 67 4.67 -2.14 -15.68
N ILE A 68 3.73 -1.53 -14.96
CA ILE A 68 3.79 -1.46 -13.50
C ILE A 68 3.58 -2.84 -12.89
N LEU A 69 2.58 -3.59 -13.39
CA LEU A 69 2.27 -4.91 -12.88
C LEU A 69 3.40 -5.92 -13.10
N GLU A 70 4.18 -5.76 -14.16
CA GLU A 70 5.34 -6.61 -14.40
C GLU A 70 6.49 -6.33 -13.42
N MET A 71 6.54 -5.13 -12.87
CA MET A 71 7.61 -4.70 -11.97
C MET A 71 7.38 -5.03 -10.50
N VAL A 72 6.12 -5.17 -10.10
CA VAL A 72 5.78 -5.49 -8.72
C VAL A 72 5.36 -6.94 -8.61
N ASP A 73 5.79 -7.59 -7.55
CA ASP A 73 5.45 -9.00 -7.30
C ASP A 73 4.03 -9.15 -6.75
N SER A 74 3.51 -8.11 -6.10
CA SER A 74 2.13 -8.09 -5.63
C SER A 74 1.63 -6.65 -5.47
N ALA A 75 0.32 -6.49 -5.46
CA ALA A 75 -0.34 -5.21 -5.18
C ALA A 75 -1.52 -5.46 -4.24
N HIS A 76 -1.59 -4.68 -3.17
CA HIS A 76 -2.60 -4.83 -2.13
C HIS A 76 -3.34 -3.50 -1.94
N TYR A 77 -4.66 -3.56 -1.92
CA TYR A 77 -5.52 -2.38 -1.87
C TYR A 77 -6.39 -2.44 -0.62
N MET A 78 -6.46 -1.32 0.11
CA MET A 78 -7.26 -1.21 1.32
C MET A 78 -8.15 0.03 1.25
N SER A 79 -9.45 -0.19 1.29
CA SER A 79 -10.44 0.88 1.44
C SER A 79 -10.73 1.10 2.93
N ASP A 80 -11.44 2.18 3.25
CA ASP A 80 -11.91 2.41 4.62
C ASP A 80 -12.72 1.22 5.12
N THR A 81 -13.57 0.63 4.26
CA THR A 81 -14.39 -0.54 4.61
C THR A 81 -13.54 -1.76 4.92
N SER A 82 -12.52 -2.05 4.10
CA SER A 82 -11.65 -3.21 4.33
C SER A 82 -10.80 -3.04 5.58
N ILE A 83 -10.33 -1.83 5.87
CA ILE A 83 -9.59 -1.51 7.09
C ILE A 83 -10.48 -1.71 8.31
N GLU A 84 -11.73 -1.24 8.25
CA GLU A 84 -12.70 -1.38 9.33
C GLU A 84 -13.01 -2.86 9.62
N LEU A 85 -13.18 -3.67 8.57
CA LEU A 85 -13.41 -5.10 8.73
C LEU A 85 -12.22 -5.80 9.39
N GLU A 86 -11.01 -5.45 9.01
CA GLU A 86 -9.81 -6.02 9.62
C GLU A 86 -9.70 -5.62 11.10
N ALA A 87 -10.03 -4.36 11.42
CA ALA A 87 -10.04 -3.89 12.81
C ALA A 87 -11.06 -4.68 13.64
N GLN A 88 -12.25 -4.93 13.10
CA GLN A 88 -13.28 -5.73 13.76
C GLN A 88 -12.80 -7.17 14.00
N ASN A 89 -12.11 -7.76 13.03
CA ASN A 89 -11.55 -9.11 13.18
C ASN A 89 -10.52 -9.17 14.31
N LEU A 90 -9.68 -8.17 14.46
CA LEU A 90 -8.70 -8.12 15.53
C LEU A 90 -9.35 -7.99 16.89
N VAL A 91 -10.44 -7.23 16.99
CA VAL A 91 -11.22 -7.14 18.22
C VAL A 91 -11.89 -8.47 18.55
N LYS A 92 -12.53 -9.10 17.55
CA LYS A 92 -13.19 -10.39 17.68
C LYS A 92 -12.21 -11.48 18.18
N ASN A 93 -10.99 -11.47 17.68
CA ASN A 93 -9.95 -12.43 18.03
C ASN A 93 -9.16 -12.02 19.27
N LYS A 94 -9.59 -10.97 19.99
CA LYS A 94 -8.99 -10.47 21.23
C LYS A 94 -7.53 -10.01 21.10
N VAL A 95 -7.11 -9.65 19.89
CA VAL A 95 -5.79 -9.04 19.66
C VAL A 95 -5.79 -7.58 20.11
N LEU A 96 -6.90 -6.87 19.82
CA LEU A 96 -7.09 -5.47 20.21
C LEU A 96 -8.46 -5.34 20.88
N ASN A 97 -8.61 -4.37 21.79
CA ASN A 97 -9.92 -3.94 22.25
C ASN A 97 -10.48 -2.86 21.29
N ASN A 98 -11.75 -2.48 21.48
CA ASN A 98 -12.42 -1.51 20.62
C ASN A 98 -11.72 -0.15 20.60
N LYS A 99 -11.20 0.31 21.74
CA LYS A 99 -10.51 1.59 21.83
C LYS A 99 -9.18 1.55 21.06
N GLU A 100 -8.44 0.46 21.21
CA GLU A 100 -7.18 0.26 20.48
C GLU A 100 -7.39 0.19 18.99
N ALA A 101 -8.43 -0.54 18.54
CA ALA A 101 -8.77 -0.64 17.13
C ALA A 101 -9.10 0.72 16.53
N LYS A 102 -9.83 1.59 17.27
CA LYS A 102 -10.10 2.96 16.81
C LYS A 102 -8.85 3.80 16.69
N LEU A 103 -7.90 3.65 17.61
CA LEU A 103 -6.65 4.39 17.58
C LEU A 103 -5.76 3.97 16.41
N VAL A 104 -5.73 2.67 16.10
CA VAL A 104 -4.86 2.13 15.04
C VAL A 104 -5.49 2.24 13.67
N PHE A 105 -6.77 1.88 13.53
CA PHE A 105 -7.46 1.73 12.25
C PHE A 105 -8.63 2.69 12.07
N GLY A 106 -8.68 3.77 12.84
CA GLY A 106 -9.73 4.79 12.68
C GLY A 106 -9.63 5.49 11.32
N GLN A 107 -10.28 6.62 11.21
CA GLN A 107 -10.28 7.42 9.98
C GLN A 107 -9.09 8.38 9.96
N GLY A 108 -8.71 8.82 8.76
CA GLY A 108 -7.68 9.80 8.54
C GLY A 108 -6.40 9.21 7.97
N TYR A 109 -5.49 10.09 7.62
CA TYR A 109 -4.24 9.75 6.95
C TYR A 109 -3.34 8.84 7.80
N GLY A 110 -3.16 9.20 9.07
CA GLY A 110 -2.31 8.43 9.98
C GLY A 110 -2.82 7.02 10.22
N MET A 111 -4.13 6.85 10.27
CA MET A 111 -4.75 5.54 10.47
C MET A 111 -4.58 4.65 9.25
N LYS A 112 -4.61 5.22 8.04
CA LYS A 112 -4.35 4.48 6.81
C LYS A 112 -2.90 4.03 6.71
N ARG A 113 -1.96 4.84 7.16
CA ARG A 113 -0.55 4.45 7.25
C ARG A 113 -0.38 3.27 8.21
N ASN A 114 -1.05 3.30 9.35
CA ASN A 114 -1.02 2.20 10.32
C ASN A 114 -1.58 0.91 9.72
N ALA A 115 -2.63 1.01 8.92
CA ALA A 115 -3.20 -0.16 8.23
C ALA A 115 -2.20 -0.77 7.25
N ILE A 116 -1.48 0.06 6.50
CA ILE A 116 -0.42 -0.42 5.60
C ILE A 116 0.70 -1.09 6.39
N LEU A 117 1.15 -0.48 7.49
CA LEU A 117 2.16 -1.06 8.38
C LEU A 117 1.73 -2.45 8.86
N TYR A 118 0.50 -2.56 9.33
CA TYR A 118 -0.05 -3.82 9.82
C TYR A 118 -0.03 -4.89 8.72
N LEU A 119 -0.51 -4.56 7.54
CA LEU A 119 -0.58 -5.51 6.42
C LEU A 119 0.83 -5.91 5.96
N ALA A 120 1.75 -4.96 5.89
CA ALA A 120 3.15 -5.23 5.52
C ALA A 120 3.81 -6.20 6.50
N MET A 121 3.57 -6.03 7.79
CA MET A 121 4.05 -6.96 8.81
C MET A 121 3.44 -8.34 8.66
N LYS A 122 2.13 -8.41 8.43
CA LYS A 122 1.41 -9.66 8.25
C LYS A 122 1.92 -10.44 7.04
N LEU A 123 2.33 -9.75 5.97
CA LEU A 123 2.84 -10.34 4.75
C LEU A 123 4.37 -10.47 4.73
N ASN A 124 5.02 -10.25 5.88
CA ASN A 124 6.45 -10.46 6.09
C ASN A 124 7.34 -9.60 5.19
N MET A 125 7.01 -8.31 5.05
CA MET A 125 7.90 -7.36 4.38
C MET A 125 9.13 -7.13 5.23
N ASP A 126 10.30 -7.10 4.59
CA ASP A 126 11.57 -6.78 5.25
C ASP A 126 11.72 -5.28 5.44
N TYR A 127 11.23 -4.49 4.49
CA TYR A 127 11.24 -3.02 4.54
C TYR A 127 9.91 -2.49 4.02
N LEU A 128 9.53 -1.33 4.53
CA LEU A 128 8.35 -0.61 4.06
C LEU A 128 8.72 0.86 3.86
N ILE A 129 8.48 1.37 2.66
CA ILE A 129 8.75 2.75 2.28
C ILE A 129 7.41 3.40 1.94
N PHE A 130 7.12 4.55 2.56
CA PHE A 130 5.94 5.35 2.20
C PHE A 130 6.33 6.42 1.20
N LEU A 131 5.55 6.56 0.13
CA LEU A 131 5.72 7.59 -0.87
C LEU A 131 4.49 8.50 -0.89
N ASP A 132 4.72 9.78 -1.19
CA ASP A 132 3.64 10.77 -1.28
C ASP A 132 2.94 10.68 -2.64
N ASP A 133 1.63 10.89 -2.63
CA ASP A 133 0.81 10.84 -3.84
C ASP A 133 0.69 12.18 -4.57
N ASP A 134 1.29 13.24 -4.03
CA ASP A 134 1.25 14.59 -4.61
C ASP A 134 2.56 14.99 -5.30
N GLU A 135 3.54 14.11 -5.37
CA GLU A 135 4.81 14.36 -6.03
C GLU A 135 4.85 13.77 -7.45
N TYR A 136 5.46 14.51 -8.34
CA TYR A 136 5.61 14.11 -9.74
C TYR A 136 7.08 13.94 -10.10
#